data_30417350a1a074a3a1f361adfaf0c63e
#
_entry.id   30417350a1a074a3a1f361adfaf0c63e
#
_cell.length_a   1.000
_cell.length_b   1.000
_cell.length_c   1.000
_cell.angle_alpha   90.00
_cell.angle_beta   90.00
_cell.angle_gamma   90.00
#
_symmetry.space_group_name_H-M   'P 1'
#
loop_
_entity.id
_entity.type
_entity.pdbx_description
1 polymer ?
#
loop_
_entity_poly.entity_id
_entity_poly.type
_entity_poly.pdbx_seq_one_letter_code
_entity_poly.pdbx_strand_id
1 'polypeptide(L)'
;MLVLLDGSRMSYAALDAAADIASKTGADVLGIFVEELNLLRSAGFGFAREVGSESGVSRPFGTAEIEQRIQRLAEHARRALAVAAARYGGRHALSITRGSVVDEVLALAQPNDLLVLGRVGWSSAPGARLGSTAKGLWRRSPGRMLLWCESQASSRGRVVVFLNDHDDVNRRAIMAAADAVWHTHQPVTLLLGAGVDIPPDRLEPIKQDLGVSDSDFRVRTLPSTDPATVVQVLRQERAAQLVLSRDCTLLREPGAEHLLATLNLPVTITP
;
A
#
# COMPACT_ATOMS: atom_id res chain seq x y z
N MET A 1 13.78 -1.49 0.71
CA MET A 1 12.39 -1.10 0.92
C MET A 1 12.22 0.36 0.57
N LEU A 2 11.20 0.73 -0.18
CA LEU A 2 10.91 2.09 -0.61
C LEU A 2 9.69 2.62 0.13
N VAL A 3 9.71 3.87 0.61
CA VAL A 3 8.57 4.51 1.28
C VAL A 3 8.29 5.85 0.63
N LEU A 4 7.10 6.01 0.07
CA LEU A 4 6.68 7.26 -0.53
C LEU A 4 6.15 8.22 0.54
N LEU A 5 6.79 9.39 0.63
CA LEU A 5 6.48 10.45 1.60
C LEU A 5 5.96 11.68 0.85
N ASP A 6 4.78 12.14 1.18
CA ASP A 6 4.15 13.33 0.58
C ASP A 6 3.73 14.38 1.62
N GLY A 7 4.08 14.16 2.88
CA GLY A 7 3.72 15.05 3.98
C GLY A 7 2.33 14.85 4.55
N SER A 8 1.53 13.89 4.04
CA SER A 8 0.26 13.52 4.63
C SER A 8 0.46 12.69 5.89
N ARG A 9 -0.53 12.73 6.78
CA ARG A 9 -0.58 11.87 7.97
C ARG A 9 -0.49 10.38 7.58
N MET A 10 -1.13 10.01 6.45
CA MET A 10 -1.12 8.65 5.94
C MET A 10 0.26 8.20 5.48
N SER A 11 1.05 9.08 4.85
CA SER A 11 2.41 8.75 4.43
C SER A 11 3.35 8.54 5.62
N TYR A 12 3.16 9.28 6.71
CA TYR A 12 3.93 9.05 7.94
C TYR A 12 3.52 7.76 8.67
N ALA A 13 2.23 7.43 8.69
CA ALA A 13 1.78 6.13 9.20
C ALA A 13 2.32 4.96 8.35
N ALA A 14 2.41 5.14 7.04
CA ALA A 14 3.05 4.19 6.14
C ALA A 14 4.56 4.06 6.41
N LEU A 15 5.23 5.17 6.75
CA LEU A 15 6.65 5.16 7.15
C LEU A 15 6.86 4.36 8.44
N ASP A 16 6.04 4.57 9.46
CA ASP A 16 6.13 3.80 10.72
C ASP A 16 5.94 2.31 10.47
N ALA A 17 4.97 1.92 9.64
CA ALA A 17 4.76 0.53 9.24
C ALA A 17 5.96 -0.04 8.47
N ALA A 18 6.50 0.71 7.52
CA ALA A 18 7.69 0.30 6.77
C ALA A 18 8.91 0.12 7.66
N ALA A 19 9.14 1.04 8.60
CA ALA A 19 10.25 0.95 9.53
C ALA A 19 10.13 -0.25 10.49
N ASP A 20 8.91 -0.56 10.97
CA ASP A 20 8.64 -1.77 11.75
C ASP A 20 8.93 -3.05 10.94
N ILE A 21 8.46 -3.13 9.70
CA ILE A 21 8.77 -4.25 8.81
C ILE A 21 10.27 -4.35 8.55
N ALA A 22 10.92 -3.22 8.24
CA ALA A 22 12.36 -3.17 7.96
C ALA A 22 13.19 -3.66 9.16
N SER A 23 12.81 -3.29 10.39
CA SER A 23 13.49 -3.74 11.60
C SER A 23 13.43 -5.25 11.81
N LYS A 24 12.33 -5.88 11.41
CA LYS A 24 12.11 -7.32 11.51
C LYS A 24 12.80 -8.10 10.40
N THR A 25 12.94 -7.51 9.21
CA THR A 25 13.53 -8.14 8.02
C THR A 25 14.99 -7.80 7.81
N GLY A 26 15.56 -6.84 8.56
CA GLY A 26 16.90 -6.32 8.32
C GLY A 26 17.06 -5.52 7.04
N ALA A 27 15.96 -5.03 6.47
CA ALA A 27 15.96 -4.28 5.21
C ALA A 27 16.34 -2.81 5.41
N ASP A 28 17.02 -2.22 4.42
CA ASP A 28 17.27 -0.79 4.37
C ASP A 28 16.01 -0.03 3.93
N VAL A 29 15.81 1.17 4.44
CA VAL A 29 14.66 2.04 4.11
C VAL A 29 15.12 3.23 3.28
N LEU A 30 14.59 3.37 2.06
CA LEU A 30 14.73 4.56 1.24
C LEU A 30 13.41 5.33 1.22
N GLY A 31 13.37 6.46 1.91
CA GLY A 31 12.29 7.43 1.76
C GLY A 31 12.37 8.11 0.41
N ILE A 32 11.25 8.28 -0.26
CA ILE A 32 11.14 9.00 -1.53
C ILE A 32 10.19 10.17 -1.33
N PHE A 33 10.68 11.38 -1.56
CA PHE A 33 9.88 12.60 -1.61
C PHE A 33 9.98 13.20 -3.00
N VAL A 34 8.85 13.41 -3.67
CA VAL A 34 8.82 13.97 -5.03
C VAL A 34 8.20 15.36 -5.00
N GLU A 35 8.97 16.35 -5.46
CA GLU A 35 8.48 17.69 -5.77
C GLU A 35 7.68 17.65 -7.07
N GLU A 36 6.35 17.61 -6.96
CA GLU A 36 5.48 17.36 -8.11
C GLU A 36 5.48 18.56 -9.08
N LEU A 37 6.00 18.34 -10.29
CA LEU A 37 6.11 19.36 -11.32
C LEU A 37 4.76 19.91 -11.77
N ASN A 38 3.72 19.10 -11.81
CA ASN A 38 2.39 19.55 -12.23
C ASN A 38 1.81 20.57 -11.23
N LEU A 39 2.07 20.37 -9.94
CA LEU A 39 1.67 21.32 -8.90
C LEU A 39 2.41 22.65 -9.05
N LEU A 40 3.74 22.60 -9.28
CA LEU A 40 4.56 23.78 -9.49
C LEU A 40 4.15 24.55 -10.76
N ARG A 41 3.89 23.84 -11.85
CA ARG A 41 3.41 24.44 -13.11
C ARG A 41 2.03 25.06 -12.95
N SER A 42 1.13 24.39 -12.23
CA SER A 42 -0.21 24.90 -11.95
C SER A 42 -0.18 26.21 -11.17
N ALA A 43 0.73 26.35 -10.21
CA ALA A 43 0.92 27.58 -9.45
C ALA A 43 1.45 28.75 -10.29
N GLY A 44 2.10 28.47 -11.43
CA GLY A 44 2.57 29.48 -12.38
C GLY A 44 1.47 30.16 -13.21
N PHE A 45 0.24 29.63 -13.23
CA PHE A 45 -0.86 30.26 -13.95
C PHE A 45 -1.48 31.39 -13.12
N GLY A 46 -1.55 32.60 -13.68
CA GLY A 46 -2.09 33.80 -12.97
C GLY A 46 -3.55 33.67 -12.51
N PHE A 47 -4.31 32.72 -13.06
CA PHE A 47 -5.68 32.40 -12.67
C PHE A 47 -5.78 31.26 -11.66
N ALA A 48 -4.67 30.60 -11.30
CA ALA A 48 -4.69 29.49 -10.37
C ALA A 48 -5.11 29.94 -8.97
N ARG A 49 -5.97 29.17 -8.35
CA ARG A 49 -6.48 29.43 -6.99
C ARG A 49 -6.43 28.15 -6.18
N GLU A 50 -6.02 28.28 -4.94
CA GLU A 50 -6.16 27.24 -3.92
C GLU A 50 -7.51 27.41 -3.21
N VAL A 51 -8.21 26.31 -2.98
CA VAL A 51 -9.43 26.29 -2.17
C VAL A 51 -9.16 25.46 -0.93
N GLY A 52 -9.28 26.08 0.24
CA GLY A 52 -9.12 25.38 1.52
C GLY A 52 -10.17 24.28 1.67
N SER A 53 -9.75 23.04 1.91
CA SER A 53 -10.65 21.88 1.99
C SER A 53 -11.67 21.96 3.13
N GLU A 54 -11.33 22.65 4.22
CA GLU A 54 -12.19 22.82 5.40
C GLU A 54 -12.94 24.15 5.38
N SER A 55 -12.26 25.23 4.94
CA SER A 55 -12.80 26.59 4.98
C SER A 55 -13.56 26.99 3.73
N GLY A 56 -13.38 26.30 2.61
CA GLY A 56 -13.89 26.69 1.30
C GLY A 56 -13.31 28.02 0.75
N VAL A 57 -12.38 28.64 1.47
CA VAL A 57 -11.81 29.94 1.09
C VAL A 57 -10.87 29.78 -0.10
N SER A 58 -11.15 30.56 -1.15
CA SER A 58 -10.33 30.61 -2.37
C SER A 58 -9.26 31.70 -2.26
N ARG A 59 -7.99 31.32 -2.49
CA ARG A 59 -6.84 32.24 -2.46
C ARG A 59 -6.06 32.17 -3.78
N PRO A 60 -5.35 33.23 -4.19
CA PRO A 60 -4.37 33.09 -5.26
C PRO A 60 -3.36 31.99 -4.94
N PHE A 61 -2.96 31.24 -5.96
CA PHE A 61 -2.03 30.13 -5.82
C PHE A 61 -0.68 30.56 -6.41
N GLY A 62 0.23 31.01 -5.54
CA GLY A 62 1.52 31.58 -5.95
C GLY A 62 2.66 30.54 -5.98
N THR A 63 3.55 30.62 -6.99
CA THR A 63 4.68 29.69 -7.13
C THR A 63 5.60 29.70 -5.93
N ALA A 64 5.95 30.90 -5.40
CA ALA A 64 6.85 31.03 -4.25
C ALA A 64 6.26 30.37 -2.97
N GLU A 65 4.95 30.51 -2.75
CA GLU A 65 4.27 29.89 -1.58
C GLU A 65 4.29 28.37 -1.67
N ILE A 66 4.08 27.82 -2.88
CA ILE A 66 4.14 26.39 -3.14
C ILE A 66 5.55 25.84 -2.98
N GLU A 67 6.55 26.50 -3.51
CA GLU A 67 7.95 26.10 -3.33
C GLU A 67 8.33 26.05 -1.86
N GLN A 68 7.99 27.08 -1.08
CA GLN A 68 8.22 27.09 0.37
C GLN A 68 7.48 25.97 1.09
N ARG A 69 6.24 25.65 0.65
CA ARG A 69 5.45 24.56 1.21
C ARG A 69 6.11 23.21 0.93
N ILE A 70 6.52 22.96 -0.32
CA ILE A 70 7.22 21.75 -0.73
C ILE A 70 8.53 21.58 0.06
N GLN A 71 9.33 22.63 0.20
CA GLN A 71 10.57 22.59 1.00
C GLN A 71 10.30 22.22 2.47
N ARG A 72 9.26 22.82 3.08
CA ARG A 72 8.85 22.46 4.44
C ARG A 72 8.40 21.00 4.57
N LEU A 73 7.66 20.49 3.59
CA LEU A 73 7.23 19.09 3.56
C LEU A 73 8.42 18.13 3.40
N ALA A 74 9.38 18.45 2.53
CA ALA A 74 10.60 17.68 2.35
C ALA A 74 11.43 17.62 3.65
N GLU A 75 11.56 18.77 4.36
CA GLU A 75 12.28 18.82 5.63
C GLU A 75 11.53 18.05 6.74
N HIS A 76 10.21 18.06 6.74
CA HIS A 76 9.39 17.22 7.61
C HIS A 76 9.59 15.73 7.31
N ALA A 77 9.61 15.35 6.03
CA ALA A 77 9.85 13.97 5.62
C ALA A 77 11.23 13.48 6.08
N ARG A 78 12.26 14.32 5.95
CA ARG A 78 13.62 14.01 6.43
C ARG A 78 13.64 13.75 7.94
N ARG A 79 13.00 14.63 8.72
CA ARG A 79 12.93 14.47 10.18
C ARG A 79 12.12 13.24 10.60
N ALA A 80 10.99 12.99 9.95
CA ALA A 80 10.16 11.82 10.22
C ALA A 80 10.92 10.51 9.96
N LEU A 81 11.64 10.45 8.83
CA LEU A 81 12.46 9.29 8.49
C LEU A 81 13.58 9.07 9.53
N ALA A 82 14.26 10.13 9.95
CA ALA A 82 15.30 10.04 10.98
C ALA A 82 14.74 9.57 12.33
N VAL A 83 13.55 10.03 12.73
CA VAL A 83 12.87 9.59 13.96
C VAL A 83 12.47 8.13 13.86
N ALA A 84 11.89 7.70 12.74
CA ALA A 84 11.52 6.31 12.52
C ALA A 84 12.75 5.38 12.55
N ALA A 85 13.84 5.78 11.90
CA ALA A 85 15.10 5.04 11.92
C ALA A 85 15.73 4.97 13.31
N ALA A 86 15.68 6.03 14.09
CA ALA A 86 16.15 6.02 15.48
C ALA A 86 15.33 5.09 16.37
N ARG A 87 14.03 4.97 16.11
CA ARG A 87 13.11 4.14 16.89
C ARG A 87 13.23 2.65 16.56
N TYR A 88 13.35 2.31 15.28
CA TYR A 88 13.31 0.93 14.81
C TYR A 88 14.68 0.37 14.41
N GLY A 89 15.70 1.22 14.30
CA GLY A 89 17.03 0.85 13.82
C GLY A 89 17.10 0.75 12.29
N GLY A 90 18.26 0.37 11.77
CA GLY A 90 18.47 0.14 10.35
C GLY A 90 19.06 1.33 9.58
N ARG A 91 19.57 1.04 8.39
CA ARG A 91 20.07 2.05 7.47
C ARG A 91 18.91 2.73 6.74
N HIS A 92 19.02 4.03 6.58
CA HIS A 92 18.00 4.82 5.91
C HIS A 92 18.62 5.93 5.07
N ALA A 93 17.94 6.30 4.02
CA ALA A 93 18.26 7.44 3.18
C ALA A 93 16.97 8.11 2.68
N LEU A 94 17.04 9.39 2.34
CA LEU A 94 15.95 10.13 1.71
C LEU A 94 16.39 10.57 0.31
N SER A 95 15.65 10.16 -0.69
CA SER A 95 15.74 10.68 -2.06
C SER A 95 14.71 11.79 -2.24
N ILE A 96 15.16 12.97 -2.66
CA ILE A 96 14.30 14.09 -3.04
C ILE A 96 14.49 14.27 -4.53
N THR A 97 13.44 14.07 -5.31
CA THR A 97 13.43 14.21 -6.78
C THR A 97 12.37 15.20 -7.20
N ARG A 98 12.43 15.67 -8.44
CA ARG A 98 11.44 16.60 -9.01
C ARG A 98 10.91 16.02 -10.31
N GLY A 99 9.59 15.76 -10.36
CA GLY A 99 9.00 15.13 -11.54
C GLY A 99 7.54 14.76 -11.36
N SER A 100 7.10 13.79 -12.16
CA SER A 100 5.86 13.05 -11.94
C SER A 100 6.08 12.03 -10.82
N VAL A 101 5.24 12.05 -9.79
CA VAL A 101 5.43 11.16 -8.62
C VAL A 101 5.51 9.69 -9.04
N VAL A 102 4.62 9.25 -9.92
CA VAL A 102 4.59 7.86 -10.39
C VAL A 102 5.87 7.48 -11.14
N ASP A 103 6.32 8.35 -12.04
CA ASP A 103 7.48 8.05 -12.89
C ASP A 103 8.79 8.08 -12.09
N GLU A 104 8.95 9.04 -11.16
CA GLU A 104 10.11 9.11 -10.26
C GLU A 104 10.20 7.88 -9.34
N VAL A 105 9.07 7.44 -8.78
CA VAL A 105 9.04 6.24 -7.94
C VAL A 105 9.38 5.00 -8.75
N LEU A 106 8.81 4.86 -9.96
CA LEU A 106 9.08 3.71 -10.83
C LEU A 106 10.53 3.66 -11.33
N ALA A 107 11.18 4.80 -11.51
CA ALA A 107 12.60 4.88 -11.87
C ALA A 107 13.53 4.34 -10.77
N LEU A 108 13.11 4.42 -9.51
CA LEU A 108 13.87 3.93 -8.36
C LEU A 108 13.51 2.49 -7.96
N ALA A 109 12.28 2.04 -8.27
CA ALA A 109 11.75 0.77 -7.81
C ALA A 109 12.34 -0.42 -8.58
N GLN A 110 12.72 -1.46 -7.85
CA GLN A 110 13.24 -2.72 -8.37
C GLN A 110 12.29 -3.89 -8.09
N PRO A 111 12.39 -5.01 -8.83
CA PRO A 111 11.50 -6.17 -8.65
C PRO A 111 11.48 -6.77 -7.24
N ASN A 112 12.60 -6.67 -6.50
CA ASN A 112 12.70 -7.21 -5.14
C ASN A 112 12.31 -6.20 -4.05
N ASP A 113 11.93 -4.98 -4.42
CA ASP A 113 11.53 -3.97 -3.46
C ASP A 113 10.11 -4.19 -2.94
N LEU A 114 9.91 -3.80 -1.69
CA LEU A 114 8.60 -3.50 -1.14
C LEU A 114 8.41 -1.98 -1.16
N LEU A 115 7.50 -1.50 -2.00
CA LEU A 115 7.08 -0.11 -2.05
C LEU A 115 5.93 0.10 -1.07
N VAL A 116 6.13 0.94 -0.07
CA VAL A 116 5.11 1.27 0.95
C VAL A 116 4.62 2.69 0.73
N LEU A 117 3.32 2.88 0.67
CA LEU A 117 2.71 4.20 0.52
C LEU A 117 1.34 4.28 1.19
N GLY A 118 0.97 5.49 1.57
CA GLY A 118 -0.38 5.78 2.03
C GLY A 118 -1.40 5.64 0.90
N ARG A 119 -2.57 5.12 1.21
CA ARG A 119 -3.66 4.95 0.23
C ARG A 119 -4.15 6.28 -0.34
N VAL A 120 -4.08 7.36 0.44
CA VAL A 120 -4.51 8.71 0.08
C VAL A 120 -3.40 9.68 0.42
N GLY A 121 -3.07 10.58 -0.50
CA GLY A 121 -2.07 11.62 -0.31
C GLY A 121 -2.67 12.96 0.12
N TRP A 122 -1.81 13.93 0.46
CA TRP A 122 -2.21 15.26 0.92
C TRP A 122 -2.96 16.11 -0.12
N SER A 123 -2.69 15.88 -1.40
CA SER A 123 -3.33 16.61 -2.51
C SER A 123 -4.63 15.96 -2.99
N SER A 124 -5.08 14.89 -2.33
CA SER A 124 -6.28 14.18 -2.72
C SER A 124 -7.53 15.03 -2.48
N ALA A 125 -8.49 14.94 -3.40
CA ALA A 125 -9.79 15.60 -3.24
C ALA A 125 -10.48 15.16 -1.95
N PRO A 126 -11.26 16.03 -1.28
CA PRO A 126 -12.05 15.66 -0.13
C PRO A 126 -12.91 14.43 -0.40
N GLY A 127 -12.87 13.46 0.50
CA GLY A 127 -13.59 12.19 0.35
C GLY A 127 -12.93 11.16 -0.58
N ALA A 128 -11.78 11.47 -1.18
CA ALA A 128 -11.03 10.50 -1.95
C ALA A 128 -10.57 9.36 -1.03
N ARG A 129 -10.82 8.11 -1.45
CA ARG A 129 -10.43 6.91 -0.70
C ARG A 129 -9.21 6.20 -1.30
N LEU A 130 -8.84 6.53 -2.53
CA LEU A 130 -7.66 6.04 -3.23
C LEU A 130 -7.06 7.17 -4.04
N GLY A 131 -5.82 7.55 -3.73
CA GLY A 131 -5.08 8.63 -4.40
C GLY A 131 -4.64 8.28 -5.82
N SER A 132 -4.43 9.30 -6.66
CA SER A 132 -3.95 9.15 -8.04
C SER A 132 -2.60 8.43 -8.12
N THR A 133 -1.69 8.71 -7.20
CA THR A 133 -0.39 8.06 -7.11
C THR A 133 -0.53 6.56 -6.81
N ALA A 134 -1.37 6.19 -5.84
CA ALA A 134 -1.65 4.79 -5.55
C ALA A 134 -2.25 4.07 -6.75
N LYS A 135 -3.19 4.73 -7.48
CA LYS A 135 -3.77 4.21 -8.73
C LYS A 135 -2.75 4.01 -9.83
N GLY A 136 -1.79 4.93 -9.99
CA GLY A 136 -0.74 4.84 -11.00
C GLY A 136 0.28 3.75 -10.69
N LEU A 137 0.63 3.57 -9.43
CA LEU A 137 1.69 2.67 -9.00
C LEU A 137 1.25 1.20 -8.92
N TRP A 138 0.04 0.88 -8.41
CA TRP A 138 -0.34 -0.51 -8.22
C TRP A 138 -0.37 -1.34 -9.51
N ARG A 139 -0.62 -0.69 -10.65
CA ARG A 139 -0.61 -1.33 -11.96
C ARG A 139 0.78 -1.49 -12.58
N ARG A 140 1.74 -0.65 -12.17
CA ARG A 140 3.03 -0.47 -12.86
C ARG A 140 4.25 -0.86 -12.01
N SER A 141 4.11 -0.98 -10.69
CA SER A 141 5.24 -1.27 -9.82
C SER A 141 5.91 -2.59 -10.20
N PRO A 142 7.25 -2.63 -10.40
CA PRO A 142 7.95 -3.86 -10.72
C PRO A 142 8.03 -4.82 -9.53
N GLY A 143 8.01 -4.29 -8.31
CA GLY A 143 8.07 -5.02 -7.05
C GLY A 143 6.74 -5.09 -6.32
N ARG A 144 6.77 -5.66 -5.12
CA ARG A 144 5.62 -5.71 -4.22
C ARG A 144 5.24 -4.31 -3.74
N MET A 145 3.95 -4.07 -3.52
CA MET A 145 3.46 -2.80 -3.03
C MET A 145 2.55 -3.01 -1.82
N LEU A 146 2.77 -2.25 -0.76
CA LEU A 146 1.90 -2.19 0.42
C LEU A 146 1.15 -0.86 0.43
N LEU A 147 -0.15 -0.92 0.19
CA LEU A 147 -1.07 0.19 0.39
C LEU A 147 -1.45 0.26 1.87
N TRP A 148 -0.93 1.26 2.56
CA TRP A 148 -1.22 1.48 3.96
C TRP A 148 -2.48 2.30 4.16
N CYS A 149 -3.29 1.91 5.13
CA CYS A 149 -4.40 2.72 5.62
C CYS A 149 -4.34 2.80 7.14
N GLU A 150 -4.87 3.87 7.72
CA GLU A 150 -5.09 3.97 9.17
C GLU A 150 -6.24 3.04 9.56
N SER A 151 -6.01 1.77 9.47
CA SER A 151 -6.89 0.79 10.10
C SER A 151 -6.42 0.63 11.54
N GLN A 152 -7.35 0.52 12.47
CA GLN A 152 -7.08 -0.19 13.71
C GLN A 152 -7.00 -1.69 13.36
N ALA A 153 -6.10 -2.05 12.45
CA ALA A 153 -5.85 -3.43 12.11
C ALA A 153 -5.46 -4.11 13.42
N SER A 154 -6.38 -4.94 13.91
CA SER A 154 -6.15 -5.70 15.12
C SER A 154 -4.90 -6.53 14.91
N SER A 155 -3.89 -6.36 15.77
CA SER A 155 -2.70 -7.22 15.78
C SER A 155 -3.05 -8.70 15.94
N ARG A 156 -4.30 -9.02 16.23
CA ARG A 156 -4.89 -10.36 16.36
C ARG A 156 -5.73 -10.78 15.15
N GLY A 157 -5.74 -9.99 14.07
CA GLY A 157 -6.46 -10.34 12.84
C GLY A 157 -5.73 -11.39 12.01
N ARG A 158 -6.38 -11.88 10.95
CA ARG A 158 -5.83 -12.88 10.02
C ARG A 158 -5.19 -12.19 8.82
N VAL A 159 -4.12 -12.76 8.30
CA VAL A 159 -3.64 -12.43 6.96
C VAL A 159 -4.51 -13.21 5.96
N VAL A 160 -5.20 -12.49 5.09
CA VAL A 160 -6.04 -13.10 4.05
C VAL A 160 -5.29 -13.05 2.73
N VAL A 161 -5.12 -14.22 2.10
CA VAL A 161 -4.45 -14.36 0.81
C VAL A 161 -5.47 -14.71 -0.24
N PHE A 162 -5.66 -13.85 -1.23
CA PHE A 162 -6.57 -14.13 -2.32
C PHE A 162 -5.87 -14.94 -3.41
N LEU A 163 -6.48 -16.06 -3.76
CA LEU A 163 -6.01 -16.98 -4.81
C LEU A 163 -7.07 -17.13 -5.90
N ASN A 164 -6.60 -17.25 -7.12
CA ASN A 164 -7.41 -17.53 -8.30
C ASN A 164 -6.97 -18.87 -8.93
N ASP A 165 -7.37 -19.10 -10.17
CA ASP A 165 -7.07 -20.30 -10.96
C ASP A 165 -5.65 -20.31 -11.60
N HIS A 166 -4.82 -19.28 -11.36
CA HIS A 166 -3.51 -19.14 -11.97
C HIS A 166 -2.37 -19.39 -10.96
N ASP A 167 -1.69 -20.51 -11.09
CA ASP A 167 -0.66 -20.96 -10.14
C ASP A 167 0.50 -20.00 -9.93
N ASP A 168 1.05 -19.42 -11.00
CA ASP A 168 2.19 -18.50 -10.90
C ASP A 168 1.81 -17.20 -10.17
N VAL A 169 0.59 -16.74 -10.39
CA VAL A 169 0.02 -15.58 -9.72
C VAL A 169 -0.19 -15.86 -8.23
N ASN A 170 -0.73 -17.05 -7.92
CA ASN A 170 -0.96 -17.50 -6.55
C ASN A 170 0.34 -17.65 -5.77
N ARG A 171 1.37 -18.22 -6.39
CA ARG A 171 2.67 -18.42 -5.74
C ARG A 171 3.28 -17.12 -5.24
N ARG A 172 3.24 -16.05 -6.03
CA ARG A 172 3.75 -14.73 -5.59
C ARG A 172 2.98 -14.18 -4.40
N ALA A 173 1.65 -14.33 -4.39
CA ALA A 173 0.81 -13.91 -3.27
C ALA A 173 1.09 -14.74 -2.02
N ILE A 174 1.25 -16.06 -2.14
CA ILE A 174 1.58 -16.95 -1.02
C ILE A 174 2.94 -16.58 -0.41
N MET A 175 3.97 -16.37 -1.23
CA MET A 175 5.29 -15.95 -0.73
C MET A 175 5.24 -14.60 -0.01
N ALA A 176 4.50 -13.63 -0.55
CA ALA A 176 4.34 -12.33 0.10
C ALA A 176 3.58 -12.43 1.43
N ALA A 177 2.62 -13.35 1.52
CA ALA A 177 1.91 -13.62 2.76
C ALA A 177 2.80 -14.35 3.78
N ALA A 178 3.62 -15.31 3.34
CA ALA A 178 4.59 -15.99 4.19
C ALA A 178 5.54 -14.98 4.85
N ASP A 179 6.09 -14.03 4.06
CA ASP A 179 6.93 -12.96 4.61
C ASP A 179 6.18 -12.11 5.66
N ALA A 180 4.90 -11.80 5.43
CA ALA A 180 4.10 -11.03 6.38
C ALA A 180 3.81 -11.82 7.67
N VAL A 181 3.53 -13.12 7.56
CA VAL A 181 3.19 -14.01 8.68
C VAL A 181 4.42 -14.39 9.50
N TRP A 182 5.58 -14.58 8.85
CA TRP A 182 6.82 -15.00 9.52
C TRP A 182 7.16 -14.17 10.76
N HIS A 183 6.91 -12.86 10.70
CA HIS A 183 7.23 -11.95 11.80
C HIS A 183 6.05 -11.64 12.73
N THR A 184 4.82 -11.94 12.30
CA THR A 184 3.61 -11.59 13.06
C THR A 184 2.95 -12.79 13.74
N HIS A 185 3.24 -14.00 13.25
CA HIS A 185 2.60 -15.25 13.66
C HIS A 185 1.06 -15.17 13.59
N GLN A 186 0.54 -14.36 12.68
CA GLN A 186 -0.89 -14.19 12.47
C GLN A 186 -1.46 -15.43 11.77
N PRO A 187 -2.67 -15.85 12.12
CA PRO A 187 -3.35 -16.92 11.40
C PRO A 187 -3.68 -16.49 9.96
N VAL A 188 -3.76 -17.45 9.06
CA VAL A 188 -3.97 -17.22 7.62
C VAL A 188 -5.31 -17.76 7.16
N THR A 189 -5.96 -17.03 6.27
CA THR A 189 -7.11 -17.51 5.49
C THR A 189 -6.74 -17.46 4.00
N LEU A 190 -6.79 -18.62 3.33
CA LEU A 190 -6.83 -18.65 1.87
C LEU A 190 -8.24 -18.30 1.41
N LEU A 191 -8.36 -17.23 0.66
CA LEU A 191 -9.61 -16.78 0.08
C LEU A 191 -9.61 -17.13 -1.42
N LEU A 192 -10.39 -18.13 -1.80
CA LEU A 192 -10.46 -18.61 -3.17
C LEU A 192 -11.47 -17.78 -3.97
N GLY A 193 -11.14 -17.46 -5.21
CA GLY A 193 -12.05 -16.82 -6.15
C GLY A 193 -13.30 -17.68 -6.39
N ALA A 194 -14.37 -17.07 -6.86
CA ALA A 194 -15.61 -17.79 -7.18
C ALA A 194 -15.33 -18.87 -8.23
N GLY A 195 -15.74 -20.09 -7.94
CA GLY A 195 -15.53 -21.26 -8.82
C GLY A 195 -14.10 -21.83 -8.79
N VAL A 196 -13.20 -21.29 -7.97
CA VAL A 196 -11.86 -21.85 -7.77
C VAL A 196 -11.92 -22.91 -6.68
N ASP A 197 -11.38 -24.09 -6.98
CA ASP A 197 -11.18 -25.19 -6.04
C ASP A 197 -9.69 -25.57 -6.01
N ILE A 198 -9.16 -25.81 -4.81
CA ILE A 198 -7.79 -26.28 -4.63
C ILE A 198 -7.84 -27.69 -4.04
N PRO A 199 -7.31 -28.68 -4.77
CA PRO A 199 -7.26 -30.04 -4.28
C PRO A 199 -6.52 -30.15 -2.94
N PRO A 200 -6.92 -31.07 -2.05
CA PRO A 200 -6.33 -31.22 -0.72
C PRO A 200 -4.81 -31.46 -0.76
N ASP A 201 -4.31 -32.20 -1.76
CA ASP A 201 -2.88 -32.47 -1.96
C ASP A 201 -2.06 -31.19 -2.25
N ARG A 202 -2.69 -30.12 -2.72
CA ARG A 202 -2.05 -28.83 -2.96
C ARG A 202 -2.13 -27.88 -1.77
N LEU A 203 -3.03 -28.11 -0.82
CA LEU A 203 -3.18 -27.28 0.36
C LEU A 203 -2.03 -27.46 1.35
N GLU A 204 -1.51 -28.70 1.51
CA GLU A 204 -0.39 -28.98 2.39
C GLU A 204 0.90 -28.25 2.01
N PRO A 205 1.37 -28.26 0.75
CA PRO A 205 2.50 -27.44 0.32
C PRO A 205 2.29 -25.94 0.59
N ILE A 206 1.11 -25.39 0.29
CA ILE A 206 0.79 -23.98 0.54
C ILE A 206 0.91 -23.66 2.03
N LYS A 207 0.38 -24.51 2.90
CA LYS A 207 0.45 -24.33 4.35
C LYS A 207 1.89 -24.37 4.87
N GLN A 208 2.72 -25.28 4.31
CA GLN A 208 4.14 -25.34 4.60
C GLN A 208 4.88 -24.07 4.15
N ASP A 209 4.61 -23.59 2.94
CA ASP A 209 5.19 -22.34 2.42
C ASP A 209 4.82 -21.13 3.30
N LEU A 210 3.61 -21.11 3.84
CA LEU A 210 3.14 -20.07 4.77
C LEU A 210 3.69 -20.22 6.18
N GLY A 211 4.22 -21.38 6.55
CA GLY A 211 4.76 -21.65 7.88
C GLY A 211 3.72 -21.62 9.00
N VAL A 212 2.47 -22.01 8.72
CA VAL A 212 1.35 -21.95 9.67
C VAL A 212 0.87 -23.35 10.09
N SER A 213 0.33 -23.44 11.33
CA SER A 213 -0.26 -24.67 11.84
C SER A 213 -1.68 -24.87 11.31
N ASP A 214 -2.21 -26.12 11.45
CA ASP A 214 -3.60 -26.43 11.07
C ASP A 214 -4.63 -25.55 11.79
N SER A 215 -4.40 -25.23 13.05
CA SER A 215 -5.30 -24.39 13.84
C SER A 215 -5.37 -22.94 13.35
N ASP A 216 -4.29 -22.47 12.72
CA ASP A 216 -4.14 -21.10 12.26
C ASP A 216 -4.48 -20.93 10.78
N PHE A 217 -4.71 -22.03 10.08
CA PHE A 217 -4.99 -22.06 8.66
C PHE A 217 -6.49 -22.29 8.36
N ARG A 218 -7.03 -21.55 7.41
CA ARG A 218 -8.40 -21.72 6.92
C ARG A 218 -8.46 -21.52 5.41
N VAL A 219 -9.40 -22.21 4.79
CA VAL A 219 -9.73 -22.02 3.38
C VAL A 219 -11.19 -21.54 3.30
N ARG A 220 -11.45 -20.55 2.49
CA ARG A 220 -12.77 -20.01 2.25
C ARG A 220 -12.94 -19.62 0.79
N THR A 221 -14.07 -19.97 0.19
CA THR A 221 -14.41 -19.60 -1.19
C THR A 221 -15.31 -18.38 -1.18
N LEU A 222 -15.03 -17.42 -2.06
CA LEU A 222 -15.89 -16.27 -2.31
C LEU A 222 -17.15 -16.72 -3.08
N PRO A 223 -18.34 -16.33 -2.63
CA PRO A 223 -19.55 -16.58 -3.40
C PRO A 223 -19.62 -15.70 -4.66
N SER A 224 -18.97 -14.55 -4.65
CA SER A 224 -18.92 -13.59 -5.76
C SER A 224 -17.70 -12.68 -5.62
N THR A 225 -17.20 -12.16 -6.74
CA THR A 225 -16.07 -11.21 -6.80
C THR A 225 -16.50 -9.75 -6.64
N ASP A 226 -17.78 -9.48 -6.42
CA ASP A 226 -18.24 -8.10 -6.23
C ASP A 226 -17.60 -7.46 -4.97
N PRO A 227 -17.27 -6.15 -5.01
CA PRO A 227 -16.57 -5.48 -3.93
C PRO A 227 -17.25 -5.56 -2.56
N ALA A 228 -18.58 -5.55 -2.52
CA ALA A 228 -19.33 -5.59 -1.26
C ALA A 228 -19.22 -6.98 -0.60
N THR A 229 -19.31 -8.04 -1.38
CA THR A 229 -19.10 -9.42 -0.91
C THR A 229 -17.67 -9.62 -0.40
N VAL A 230 -16.68 -9.17 -1.15
CA VAL A 230 -15.27 -9.25 -0.71
C VAL A 230 -15.06 -8.54 0.63
N VAL A 231 -15.53 -7.30 0.76
CA VAL A 231 -15.43 -6.52 2.02
C VAL A 231 -16.15 -7.24 3.16
N GLN A 232 -17.31 -7.82 2.93
CA GLN A 232 -18.06 -8.55 3.94
C GLN A 232 -17.29 -9.80 4.42
N VAL A 233 -16.75 -10.57 3.50
CA VAL A 233 -15.95 -11.77 3.83
C VAL A 233 -14.70 -11.40 4.61
N LEU A 234 -13.95 -10.36 4.19
CA LEU A 234 -12.78 -9.88 4.91
C LEU A 234 -13.12 -9.44 6.34
N ARG A 235 -14.27 -8.80 6.56
CA ARG A 235 -14.76 -8.44 7.91
C ARG A 235 -15.09 -9.67 8.75
N GLN A 236 -15.75 -10.67 8.18
CA GLN A 236 -16.08 -11.93 8.86
C GLN A 236 -14.82 -12.68 9.28
N GLU A 237 -13.79 -12.70 8.42
CA GLU A 237 -12.48 -13.28 8.73
C GLU A 237 -11.65 -12.42 9.71
N ARG A 238 -12.11 -11.24 10.08
CA ARG A 238 -11.33 -10.28 10.87
C ARG A 238 -9.97 -10.01 10.24
N ALA A 239 -9.95 -9.80 8.93
CA ALA A 239 -8.73 -9.60 8.18
C ALA A 239 -7.93 -8.42 8.74
N ALA A 240 -6.67 -8.65 9.07
CA ALA A 240 -5.69 -7.61 9.42
C ALA A 240 -4.97 -7.06 8.20
N GLN A 241 -4.81 -7.90 7.19
CA GLN A 241 -4.16 -7.58 5.93
C GLN A 241 -4.74 -8.44 4.81
N LEU A 242 -4.84 -7.87 3.62
CA LEU A 242 -5.13 -8.60 2.39
C LEU A 242 -3.87 -8.69 1.54
N VAL A 243 -3.55 -9.89 1.06
CA VAL A 243 -2.47 -10.12 0.10
C VAL A 243 -3.06 -10.69 -1.17
N LEU A 244 -2.72 -10.09 -2.31
CA LEU A 244 -3.20 -10.53 -3.61
C LEU A 244 -2.22 -10.14 -4.73
N SER A 245 -2.32 -10.80 -5.88
CA SER A 245 -1.57 -10.36 -7.06
C SER A 245 -2.35 -9.30 -7.85
N ARG A 246 -1.65 -8.38 -8.50
CA ARG A 246 -2.28 -7.42 -9.43
C ARG A 246 -2.95 -8.10 -10.62
N ASP A 247 -2.51 -9.33 -10.94
CA ASP A 247 -3.05 -10.13 -12.03
C ASP A 247 -4.23 -11.02 -11.61
N CYS A 248 -4.68 -10.91 -10.35
CA CYS A 248 -5.83 -11.64 -9.87
C CYS A 248 -7.15 -11.07 -10.44
N THR A 249 -8.19 -11.89 -10.45
CA THR A 249 -9.53 -11.52 -10.97
C THR A 249 -10.09 -10.28 -10.27
N LEU A 250 -9.90 -10.13 -8.95
CA LEU A 250 -10.40 -8.97 -8.19
C LEU A 250 -9.82 -7.63 -8.67
N LEU A 251 -8.58 -7.61 -9.18
CA LEU A 251 -7.93 -6.39 -9.64
C LEU A 251 -7.99 -6.17 -11.16
N ARG A 252 -8.39 -7.19 -11.92
CA ARG A 252 -8.62 -7.08 -13.37
C ARG A 252 -10.01 -6.57 -13.72
N GLU A 253 -10.99 -6.77 -12.83
CA GLU A 253 -12.37 -6.38 -13.08
C GLU A 253 -12.60 -4.87 -12.99
N PRO A 254 -13.64 -4.36 -13.72
CA PRO A 254 -14.13 -3.01 -13.53
C PRO A 254 -14.66 -2.86 -12.11
N GLY A 255 -14.01 -2.12 -11.27
CA GLY A 255 -14.37 -2.00 -9.83
C GLY A 255 -13.19 -2.24 -8.91
N ALA A 256 -12.06 -2.68 -9.42
CA ALA A 256 -10.83 -2.86 -8.64
C ALA A 256 -10.43 -1.60 -7.84
N GLU A 257 -10.54 -0.43 -8.45
CA GLU A 257 -10.28 0.84 -7.77
C GLU A 257 -11.28 1.11 -6.64
N HIS A 258 -12.54 0.78 -6.86
CA HIS A 258 -13.59 0.91 -5.85
C HIS A 258 -13.35 -0.07 -4.70
N LEU A 259 -12.98 -1.31 -5.00
CA LEU A 259 -12.60 -2.30 -3.99
C LEU A 259 -11.45 -1.76 -3.13
N LEU A 260 -10.30 -1.41 -3.73
CA LEU A 260 -9.15 -0.87 -3.01
C LEU A 260 -9.49 0.39 -2.20
N ALA A 261 -10.38 1.23 -2.71
CA ALA A 261 -10.85 2.43 -2.02
C ALA A 261 -11.75 2.11 -0.80
N THR A 262 -12.49 1.01 -0.84
CA THR A 262 -13.48 0.64 0.20
C THR A 262 -12.85 -0.17 1.34
N LEU A 263 -11.78 -0.92 1.04
CA LEU A 263 -11.06 -1.70 2.04
C LEU A 263 -10.48 -0.79 3.14
N ASN A 264 -10.73 -1.13 4.40
CA ASN A 264 -10.17 -0.42 5.55
C ASN A 264 -9.13 -1.27 6.28
N LEU A 265 -8.22 -1.83 5.51
CA LEU A 265 -7.10 -2.65 5.98
C LEU A 265 -5.91 -2.51 5.02
N PRO A 266 -4.68 -2.76 5.46
CA PRO A 266 -3.51 -2.80 4.60
C PRO A 266 -3.66 -3.83 3.49
N VAL A 267 -3.25 -3.45 2.27
CA VAL A 267 -3.31 -4.35 1.11
C VAL A 267 -1.92 -4.50 0.49
N THR A 268 -1.42 -5.73 0.47
CA THR A 268 -0.20 -6.07 -0.26
C THR A 268 -0.56 -6.56 -1.65
N ILE A 269 -0.01 -5.90 -2.67
CA ILE A 269 -0.20 -6.23 -4.08
C ILE A 269 1.14 -6.75 -4.61
N THR A 270 1.15 -7.99 -5.13
CA THR A 270 2.33 -8.57 -5.80
C THR A 270 2.26 -8.35 -7.31
N PRO A 271 3.41 -8.29 -7.98
CA PRO A 271 3.48 -8.19 -9.44
C PRO A 271 2.73 -9.30 -10.15
#